data_8a9d446b65a3640e091f359c2205b442
#
_entry.id   8a9d446b65a3640e091f359c2205b442
#
_cell.length_a   1.000
_cell.length_b   1.000
_cell.length_c   1.000
_cell.angle_alpha   90.00
_cell.angle_beta   90.00
_cell.angle_gamma   90.00
#
_symmetry.space_group_name_H-M   'P 1'
#
loop_
_entity.id
_entity.type
_entity.pdbx_description
1 polymer ?
#
loop_
_entity_poly.entity_id
_entity_poly.type
_entity_poly.pdbx_seq_one_letter_code
_entity_poly.pdbx_strand_id
1 'polypeptide(L)'
;MIVPFPAGSASDSLTRAISQELVKSWDHGFVVENRPGASTIIGGEACARAAPDGYTLCMVSIDSMSIMPVLHKKLPFDPAKDFEPIMRLVTFVQGLAVATSLPVSSLTELIAFATEKPGVLNYGSLGQGSNSHLFFEWFARARGVNLTHVPYKGVPPVIQAVTVNEVQIVNLAVANLIPHHRAGKLKILAVDGTRRSAQLPDVPTFPEAGIPATGFVGWLGFAGPTGISKDVVTRVHAGVAATFANEAFREKFILNLGMTPTENNPEEFARFLKQDREQAVELVRQSGVRLD
;
A
#
# COMPACT_ATOMS: atom_id res chain seq x y z
N MET A 1 11.88 -8.30 -12.11
CA MET A 1 10.74 -7.90 -11.25
C MET A 1 10.78 -6.40 -11.05
N ILE A 2 9.82 -5.67 -11.61
CA ILE A 2 9.68 -4.23 -11.39
C ILE A 2 8.86 -3.99 -10.11
N VAL A 3 9.39 -3.18 -9.20
CA VAL A 3 8.73 -2.80 -7.94
C VAL A 3 8.55 -1.29 -7.93
N PRO A 4 7.30 -0.77 -7.95
CA PRO A 4 7.02 0.66 -8.00
C PRO A 4 7.18 1.37 -6.64
N PHE A 5 7.94 0.78 -5.74
CA PHE A 5 8.20 1.27 -4.39
C PHE A 5 9.71 1.35 -4.11
N PRO A 6 10.15 2.24 -3.21
CA PRO A 6 11.55 2.32 -2.82
C PRO A 6 12.05 1.01 -2.19
N ALA A 7 13.35 0.76 -2.35
CA ALA A 7 14.04 -0.31 -1.64
C ALA A 7 13.86 -0.17 -0.12
N GLY A 8 13.74 -1.30 0.57
CA GLY A 8 13.53 -1.36 2.03
C GLY A 8 12.08 -1.14 2.48
N SER A 9 11.14 -0.92 1.58
CA SER A 9 9.70 -0.97 1.90
C SER A 9 9.24 -2.41 2.14
N ALA A 10 8.10 -2.59 2.82
CA ALA A 10 7.49 -3.91 3.01
C ALA A 10 7.20 -4.62 1.67
N SER A 11 6.79 -3.84 0.65
CA SER A 11 6.55 -4.34 -0.73
C SER A 11 7.83 -4.86 -1.38
N ASP A 12 8.94 -4.13 -1.25
CA ASP A 12 10.25 -4.56 -1.75
C ASP A 12 10.74 -5.82 -1.04
N SER A 13 10.63 -5.84 0.29
CA SER A 13 11.04 -6.99 1.11
C SER A 13 10.23 -8.25 0.77
N LEU A 14 8.92 -8.13 0.60
CA LEU A 14 8.06 -9.24 0.18
C LEU A 14 8.43 -9.75 -1.22
N THR A 15 8.63 -8.83 -2.19
CA THR A 15 9.03 -9.21 -3.56
C THR A 15 10.35 -9.97 -3.56
N ARG A 16 11.35 -9.49 -2.82
CA ARG A 16 12.67 -10.15 -2.73
C ARG A 16 12.56 -11.53 -2.08
N ALA A 17 11.77 -11.65 -1.02
CA ALA A 17 11.55 -12.93 -0.35
C ALA A 17 10.86 -13.94 -1.28
N ILE A 18 9.81 -13.55 -1.99
CA ILE A 18 9.16 -14.40 -3.00
C ILE A 18 10.15 -14.78 -4.10
N SER A 19 10.91 -13.81 -4.63
CA SER A 19 11.92 -14.06 -5.67
C SER A 19 12.97 -15.08 -5.23
N GLN A 20 13.44 -15.01 -3.99
CA GLN A 20 14.40 -15.97 -3.43
C GLN A 20 13.82 -17.39 -3.32
N GLU A 21 12.54 -17.53 -2.97
CA GLU A 21 11.89 -18.85 -2.94
C GLU A 21 11.69 -19.42 -4.35
N LEU A 22 11.27 -18.60 -5.30
CA LEU A 22 11.08 -19.01 -6.68
C LEU A 22 12.38 -19.51 -7.35
N VAL A 23 13.52 -18.86 -7.06
CA VAL A 23 14.83 -19.30 -7.56
C VAL A 23 15.17 -20.73 -7.17
N LYS A 24 14.73 -21.22 -5.99
CA LYS A 24 15.01 -22.58 -5.52
C LYS A 24 14.41 -23.67 -6.42
N SER A 25 13.34 -23.35 -7.15
CA SER A 25 12.63 -24.26 -8.04
C SER A 25 12.77 -23.89 -9.54
N TRP A 26 13.46 -22.80 -9.85
CA TRP A 26 13.63 -22.29 -11.21
C TRP A 26 15.11 -22.11 -11.50
N ASP A 27 15.54 -22.45 -12.71
CA ASP A 27 16.95 -22.35 -13.15
C ASP A 27 17.43 -20.91 -13.38
N HIS A 28 16.59 -19.90 -13.12
CA HIS A 28 16.87 -18.50 -13.41
C HIS A 28 16.65 -17.63 -12.17
N GLY A 29 17.59 -16.71 -11.95
CA GLY A 29 17.49 -15.71 -10.89
C GLY A 29 16.52 -14.57 -11.24
N PHE A 30 16.00 -13.92 -10.20
CA PHE A 30 15.19 -12.71 -10.34
C PHE A 30 16.01 -11.48 -9.97
N VAL A 31 16.07 -10.51 -10.86
CA VAL A 31 16.56 -9.16 -10.55
C VAL A 31 15.38 -8.31 -10.10
N VAL A 32 15.42 -7.79 -8.89
CA VAL A 32 14.40 -6.87 -8.35
C VAL A 32 14.87 -5.45 -8.60
N GLU A 33 14.12 -4.72 -9.44
CA GLU A 33 14.39 -3.34 -9.81
C GLU A 33 13.34 -2.41 -9.20
N ASN A 34 13.77 -1.49 -8.34
CA ASN A 34 12.89 -0.50 -7.74
C ASN A 34 12.75 0.71 -8.66
N ARG A 35 11.52 1.03 -9.09
CA ARG A 35 11.16 2.20 -9.90
C ARG A 35 10.06 3.03 -9.22
N PRO A 36 10.38 3.70 -8.09
CA PRO A 36 9.41 4.49 -7.35
C PRO A 36 9.15 5.84 -8.04
N GLY A 37 8.06 6.49 -7.66
CA GLY A 37 7.75 7.87 -8.02
C GLY A 37 6.38 8.04 -8.66
N ALA A 38 5.90 9.29 -8.66
CA ALA A 38 4.58 9.70 -9.13
C ALA A 38 3.46 8.74 -8.66
N SER A 39 3.44 8.44 -7.36
CA SER A 39 2.46 7.51 -6.74
C SER A 39 2.32 6.19 -7.51
N THR A 40 3.45 5.55 -7.84
CA THR A 40 3.59 4.28 -8.58
C THR A 40 3.45 4.35 -10.10
N ILE A 41 3.13 5.51 -10.69
CA ILE A 41 2.95 5.65 -12.15
C ILE A 41 4.24 5.29 -12.91
N ILE A 42 5.43 5.70 -12.42
CA ILE A 42 6.70 5.42 -13.09
C ILE A 42 6.95 3.91 -13.23
N GLY A 43 6.75 3.16 -12.16
CA GLY A 43 6.88 1.70 -12.19
C GLY A 43 5.79 1.01 -13.01
N GLY A 44 4.56 1.53 -12.96
CA GLY A 44 3.44 1.05 -13.77
C GLY A 44 3.69 1.22 -15.27
N GLU A 45 4.16 2.38 -15.70
CA GLU A 45 4.54 2.64 -17.10
C GLU A 45 5.67 1.73 -17.57
N ALA A 46 6.69 1.54 -16.73
CA ALA A 46 7.80 0.64 -17.06
C ALA A 46 7.34 -0.81 -17.26
N CYS A 47 6.34 -1.24 -16.48
CA CYS A 47 5.72 -2.56 -16.65
C CYS A 47 4.92 -2.66 -17.94
N ALA A 48 4.01 -1.71 -18.16
CA ALA A 48 3.11 -1.69 -19.31
C ALA A 48 3.85 -1.68 -20.65
N ARG A 49 5.06 -1.06 -20.67
CA ARG A 49 5.93 -0.99 -21.86
C ARG A 49 6.93 -2.12 -21.98
N ALA A 50 6.99 -3.04 -21.04
CA ALA A 50 7.91 -4.16 -21.11
C ALA A 50 7.51 -5.15 -22.21
N ALA A 51 8.49 -5.86 -22.79
CA ALA A 51 8.21 -6.93 -23.74
C ALA A 51 7.40 -8.05 -23.07
N PRO A 52 6.38 -8.61 -23.76
CA PRO A 52 5.55 -9.67 -23.19
C PRO A 52 6.20 -11.06 -23.35
N ASP A 53 7.50 -11.14 -23.21
CA ASP A 53 8.33 -12.34 -23.37
C ASP A 53 8.39 -13.23 -22.12
N GLY A 54 7.74 -12.81 -21.02
CA GLY A 54 7.71 -13.53 -19.75
C GLY A 54 8.89 -13.25 -18.82
N TYR A 55 9.87 -12.43 -19.25
CA TYR A 55 11.03 -12.08 -18.41
C TYR A 55 10.79 -10.84 -17.53
N THR A 56 9.72 -10.09 -17.79
CA THR A 56 9.35 -8.96 -16.95
C THR A 56 8.05 -9.23 -16.21
N LEU A 57 8.12 -9.20 -14.88
CA LEU A 57 6.99 -9.26 -13.97
C LEU A 57 6.98 -8.02 -13.09
N CYS A 58 5.83 -7.63 -12.59
CA CYS A 58 5.65 -6.36 -11.91
C CYS A 58 4.83 -6.53 -10.64
N MET A 59 5.27 -5.86 -9.58
CA MET A 59 4.40 -5.62 -8.46
C MET A 59 3.41 -4.51 -8.81
N VAL A 60 2.14 -4.76 -8.53
CA VAL A 60 1.04 -3.81 -8.70
C VAL A 60 0.33 -3.57 -7.37
N SER A 61 -0.36 -2.46 -7.24
CA SER A 61 -1.04 -2.03 -6.01
C SER A 61 -2.34 -1.30 -6.30
N ILE A 62 -3.12 -1.04 -5.26
CA ILE A 62 -4.32 -0.20 -5.32
C ILE A 62 -4.03 1.16 -5.99
N ASP A 63 -2.86 1.77 -5.69
CA ASP A 63 -2.51 3.08 -6.26
C ASP A 63 -2.42 2.98 -7.78
N SER A 64 -1.57 2.08 -8.33
CA SER A 64 -1.32 1.98 -9.77
C SER A 64 -2.53 1.48 -10.57
N MET A 65 -3.33 0.56 -9.98
CA MET A 65 -4.36 -0.16 -10.75
C MET A 65 -5.76 0.41 -10.56
N SER A 66 -6.01 1.16 -9.47
CA SER A 66 -7.36 1.58 -9.14
C SER A 66 -7.48 3.08 -8.84
N ILE A 67 -6.57 3.68 -8.06
CA ILE A 67 -6.68 5.08 -7.65
C ILE A 67 -6.20 6.04 -8.75
N MET A 68 -4.99 5.84 -9.29
CA MET A 68 -4.40 6.73 -10.31
C MET A 68 -5.27 6.86 -11.57
N PRO A 69 -5.92 5.77 -12.09
CA PRO A 69 -6.82 5.87 -13.22
C PRO A 69 -8.04 6.77 -13.02
N VAL A 70 -8.46 6.96 -11.76
CA VAL A 70 -9.60 7.85 -11.42
C VAL A 70 -9.15 9.29 -11.26
N LEU A 71 -7.92 9.51 -10.76
CA LEU A 71 -7.39 10.84 -10.49
C LEU A 71 -6.81 11.55 -11.72
N HIS A 72 -6.28 10.79 -12.67
CA HIS A 72 -5.63 11.35 -13.87
C HIS A 72 -6.44 11.06 -15.13
N LYS A 73 -6.76 12.11 -15.89
CA LYS A 73 -7.41 11.99 -17.21
C LYS A 73 -6.51 11.32 -18.24
N LYS A 74 -5.19 11.43 -18.09
CA LYS A 74 -4.20 10.84 -18.99
C LYS A 74 -3.09 10.16 -18.19
N LEU A 75 -3.16 8.84 -18.12
CA LEU A 75 -2.05 8.01 -17.63
C LEU A 75 -1.21 7.53 -18.82
N PRO A 76 0.10 7.24 -18.62
CA PRO A 76 0.95 6.67 -19.64
C PRO A 76 0.66 5.17 -19.92
N PHE A 77 -0.32 4.60 -19.24
CA PHE A 77 -0.79 3.21 -19.38
C PHE A 77 -2.28 3.09 -19.02
N ASP A 78 -2.94 2.06 -19.53
CA ASP A 78 -4.31 1.68 -19.19
C ASP A 78 -4.29 0.44 -18.26
N PRO A 79 -4.61 0.57 -16.96
CA PRO A 79 -4.56 -0.58 -16.03
C PRO A 79 -5.52 -1.72 -16.38
N ALA A 80 -6.51 -1.48 -17.23
CA ALA A 80 -7.45 -2.50 -17.67
C ALA A 80 -7.01 -3.27 -18.92
N LYS A 81 -6.03 -2.73 -19.68
CA LYS A 81 -5.60 -3.28 -20.97
C LYS A 81 -4.14 -3.66 -21.03
N ASP A 82 -3.27 -2.93 -20.32
CA ASP A 82 -1.81 -3.05 -20.48
C ASP A 82 -1.17 -4.04 -19.50
N PHE A 83 -1.99 -4.69 -18.65
CA PHE A 83 -1.50 -5.65 -17.64
C PHE A 83 -2.25 -6.97 -17.72
N GLU A 84 -1.50 -8.06 -17.57
CA GLU A 84 -2.02 -9.41 -17.37
C GLU A 84 -1.95 -9.76 -15.88
N PRO A 85 -3.08 -9.88 -15.16
CA PRO A 85 -3.10 -10.23 -13.74
C PRO A 85 -2.59 -11.64 -13.48
N ILE A 86 -1.76 -11.80 -12.44
CA ILE A 86 -1.23 -13.13 -12.06
C ILE A 86 -1.82 -13.55 -10.72
N MET A 87 -1.66 -12.74 -9.68
CA MET A 87 -2.15 -13.06 -8.34
C MET A 87 -2.20 -11.79 -7.47
N ARG A 88 -3.30 -11.58 -6.74
CA ARG A 88 -3.27 -10.72 -5.58
C ARG A 88 -2.52 -11.45 -4.48
N LEU A 89 -1.46 -10.86 -3.96
CA LEU A 89 -0.57 -11.50 -2.99
C LEU A 89 -1.08 -11.35 -1.56
N VAL A 90 -1.30 -10.11 -1.17
CA VAL A 90 -1.66 -9.76 0.20
C VAL A 90 -2.64 -8.59 0.23
N THR A 91 -3.40 -8.53 1.31
CA THR A 91 -4.08 -7.32 1.77
C THR A 91 -3.43 -6.84 3.06
N PHE A 92 -3.58 -5.55 3.36
CA PHE A 92 -3.07 -4.97 4.60
C PHE A 92 -3.95 -3.81 5.05
N VAL A 93 -4.06 -3.70 6.35
CA VAL A 93 -4.73 -2.55 6.95
C VAL A 93 -3.79 -1.37 7.05
N GLN A 94 -4.34 -0.16 6.96
CA GLN A 94 -3.62 1.07 7.23
C GLN A 94 -3.61 1.36 8.73
N GLY A 95 -2.57 2.02 9.20
CA GLY A 95 -2.49 2.52 10.57
C GLY A 95 -2.23 4.02 10.56
N LEU A 96 -2.97 4.75 11.37
CA LEU A 96 -2.69 6.16 11.64
C LEU A 96 -1.67 6.23 12.77
N ALA A 97 -0.51 6.80 12.46
CA ALA A 97 0.58 6.96 13.43
C ALA A 97 1.01 8.41 13.56
N VAL A 98 1.57 8.74 14.73
CA VAL A 98 2.03 10.08 15.07
C VAL A 98 3.47 10.08 15.55
N ALA A 99 4.14 11.21 15.41
CA ALA A 99 5.42 11.48 16.03
C ALA A 99 5.31 11.36 17.57
N THR A 100 6.32 10.79 18.23
CA THR A 100 6.31 10.60 19.69
C THR A 100 6.32 11.92 20.47
N SER A 101 6.79 12.99 19.86
CA SER A 101 6.80 14.35 20.42
C SER A 101 5.42 15.01 20.43
N LEU A 102 4.45 14.49 19.64
CA LEU A 102 3.08 15.02 19.67
C LEU A 102 2.40 14.55 20.97
N PRO A 103 1.83 15.47 21.79
CA PRO A 103 1.25 15.15 23.09
C PRO A 103 -0.16 14.57 22.98
N VAL A 104 -0.30 13.50 22.18
CA VAL A 104 -1.56 12.76 22.00
C VAL A 104 -1.31 11.26 22.13
N SER A 105 -2.27 10.54 22.69
CA SER A 105 -2.21 9.09 22.92
C SER A 105 -3.37 8.32 22.30
N SER A 106 -4.36 9.05 21.77
CA SER A 106 -5.54 8.47 21.12
C SER A 106 -5.95 9.26 19.88
N LEU A 107 -6.76 8.64 19.04
CA LEU A 107 -7.32 9.30 17.86
C LEU A 107 -8.25 10.45 18.23
N THR A 108 -8.99 10.31 19.34
CA THR A 108 -9.84 11.38 19.90
C THR A 108 -9.01 12.60 20.29
N GLU A 109 -7.89 12.39 21.00
CA GLU A 109 -7.00 13.47 21.39
C GLU A 109 -6.32 14.12 20.17
N LEU A 110 -5.99 13.35 19.14
CA LEU A 110 -5.45 13.89 17.89
C LEU A 110 -6.46 14.83 17.21
N ILE A 111 -7.73 14.42 17.13
CA ILE A 111 -8.80 15.25 16.54
C ILE A 111 -9.01 16.52 17.37
N ALA A 112 -9.06 16.42 18.69
CA ALA A 112 -9.19 17.57 19.57
C ALA A 112 -8.01 18.53 19.37
N PHE A 113 -6.79 18.04 19.38
CA PHE A 113 -5.58 18.84 19.14
C PHE A 113 -5.60 19.56 17.78
N ALA A 114 -5.99 18.85 16.71
CA ALA A 114 -6.08 19.44 15.37
C ALA A 114 -7.20 20.49 15.26
N THR A 115 -8.29 20.33 16.04
CA THR A 115 -9.39 21.30 16.09
C THR A 115 -8.99 22.55 16.86
N GLU A 116 -8.29 22.41 17.98
CA GLU A 116 -7.82 23.53 18.80
C GLU A 116 -6.71 24.33 18.11
N LYS A 117 -5.89 23.68 17.28
CA LYS A 117 -4.73 24.25 16.61
C LYS A 117 -4.78 24.02 15.09
N PRO A 118 -5.70 24.66 14.36
CA PRO A 118 -5.86 24.43 12.92
C PRO A 118 -4.59 24.76 12.14
N GLY A 119 -4.19 23.90 11.21
CA GLY A 119 -3.04 24.08 10.33
C GLY A 119 -1.66 23.79 10.95
N VAL A 120 -1.59 23.45 12.23
CA VAL A 120 -0.31 23.13 12.92
C VAL A 120 0.20 21.73 12.56
N LEU A 121 -0.70 20.81 12.23
CA LEU A 121 -0.31 19.43 11.90
C LEU A 121 -0.03 19.27 10.42
N ASN A 122 1.18 18.79 10.12
CA ASN A 122 1.55 18.32 8.80
C ASN A 122 1.39 16.82 8.72
N TYR A 123 0.81 16.32 7.64
CA TYR A 123 0.77 14.89 7.38
C TYR A 123 1.67 14.49 6.21
N GLY A 124 2.37 13.37 6.39
CA GLY A 124 3.19 12.76 5.34
C GLY A 124 2.40 11.75 4.52
N SER A 125 2.54 11.79 3.19
CA SER A 125 1.96 10.81 2.28
C SER A 125 3.02 10.15 1.38
N LEU A 126 2.62 9.11 0.65
CA LEU A 126 3.47 8.44 -0.36
C LEU A 126 3.49 9.15 -1.71
N GLY A 127 3.01 10.39 -1.75
CA GLY A 127 2.91 11.23 -2.94
C GLY A 127 1.49 11.73 -3.17
N GLN A 128 1.37 12.71 -4.05
CA GLN A 128 0.10 13.28 -4.42
C GLN A 128 -0.81 12.24 -5.08
N GLY A 129 -2.06 12.14 -4.64
CA GLY A 129 -3.03 11.15 -5.12
C GLY A 129 -2.88 9.74 -4.53
N SER A 130 -1.81 9.44 -3.77
CA SER A 130 -1.66 8.13 -3.13
C SER A 130 -2.79 7.82 -2.14
N ASN A 131 -2.98 6.54 -1.82
CA ASN A 131 -3.95 6.09 -0.83
C ASN A 131 -3.85 6.88 0.50
N SER A 132 -2.63 7.11 0.99
CA SER A 132 -2.41 7.90 2.22
C SER A 132 -2.79 9.39 2.07
N HIS A 133 -2.63 9.98 0.89
CA HIS A 133 -3.11 11.35 0.61
C HIS A 133 -4.63 11.40 0.62
N LEU A 134 -5.30 10.49 -0.12
CA LEU A 134 -6.77 10.42 -0.16
C LEU A 134 -7.36 10.21 1.24
N PHE A 135 -6.72 9.36 2.05
CA PHE A 135 -7.14 9.12 3.43
C PHE A 135 -7.15 10.41 4.26
N PHE A 136 -6.06 11.19 4.25
CA PHE A 136 -6.00 12.40 5.07
C PHE A 136 -6.90 13.51 4.56
N GLU A 137 -7.10 13.65 3.27
CA GLU A 137 -8.07 14.59 2.72
C GLU A 137 -9.51 14.21 3.11
N TRP A 138 -9.85 12.92 3.06
CA TRP A 138 -11.11 12.41 3.58
C TRP A 138 -11.22 12.66 5.10
N PHE A 139 -10.18 12.33 5.87
CA PHE A 139 -10.15 12.49 7.32
C PHE A 139 -10.34 13.96 7.73
N ALA A 140 -9.61 14.87 7.10
CA ALA A 140 -9.69 16.30 7.36
C ALA A 140 -11.12 16.83 7.13
N ARG A 141 -11.74 16.45 6.01
CA ARG A 141 -13.12 16.81 5.68
C ARG A 141 -14.11 16.20 6.65
N ALA A 142 -14.01 14.90 6.91
CA ALA A 142 -14.94 14.18 7.77
C ALA A 142 -14.90 14.63 9.24
N ARG A 143 -13.77 15.22 9.69
CA ARG A 143 -13.56 15.70 11.05
C ARG A 143 -13.54 17.22 11.19
N GLY A 144 -13.60 17.96 10.08
CA GLY A 144 -13.56 19.42 10.11
C GLY A 144 -12.22 19.97 10.62
N VAL A 145 -11.12 19.25 10.41
CA VAL A 145 -9.78 19.65 10.84
C VAL A 145 -8.95 20.15 9.65
N ASN A 146 -8.02 21.07 9.92
CA ASN A 146 -7.12 21.62 8.91
C ASN A 146 -5.73 20.98 9.07
N LEU A 147 -5.29 20.26 8.03
CA LEU A 147 -4.01 19.54 7.98
C LEU A 147 -3.22 20.01 6.74
N THR A 148 -1.89 20.06 6.85
CA THR A 148 -1.02 20.42 5.73
C THR A 148 -0.38 19.18 5.11
N HIS A 149 -0.52 19.01 3.80
CA HIS A 149 0.04 17.87 3.05
C HIS A 149 1.51 18.05 2.74
N VAL A 150 2.34 17.03 3.04
CA VAL A 150 3.74 16.94 2.64
C VAL A 150 3.96 15.61 1.91
N PRO A 151 4.14 15.63 0.57
CA PRO A 151 4.34 14.43 -0.22
C PRO A 151 5.79 13.92 -0.18
N TYR A 152 5.97 12.61 -0.03
CA TYR A 152 7.27 11.92 -0.06
C TYR A 152 7.33 10.88 -1.18
N LYS A 153 8.54 10.55 -1.61
CA LYS A 153 8.78 9.52 -2.66
C LYS A 153 8.80 8.10 -2.08
N GLY A 154 7.82 7.77 -1.23
CA GLY A 154 7.63 6.42 -0.68
C GLY A 154 7.84 6.31 0.83
N VAL A 155 7.83 5.07 1.35
CA VAL A 155 7.75 4.77 2.78
C VAL A 155 9.00 5.18 3.58
N PRO A 156 10.25 4.86 3.18
CA PRO A 156 11.41 5.17 4.02
C PRO A 156 11.54 6.67 4.36
N PRO A 157 11.44 7.62 3.39
CA PRO A 157 11.57 9.05 3.73
C PRO A 157 10.40 9.56 4.59
N VAL A 158 9.16 9.09 4.40
CA VAL A 158 8.04 9.55 5.24
C VAL A 158 8.12 8.99 6.68
N ILE A 159 8.63 7.77 6.86
CA ILE A 159 8.92 7.22 8.19
C ILE A 159 10.01 8.05 8.89
N GLN A 160 11.08 8.39 8.17
CA GLN A 160 12.11 9.26 8.73
C GLN A 160 11.53 10.60 9.16
N ALA A 161 10.73 11.23 8.29
CA ALA A 161 10.12 12.52 8.57
C ALA A 161 9.24 12.52 9.83
N VAL A 162 8.40 11.49 10.02
CA VAL A 162 7.57 11.40 11.23
C VAL A 162 8.39 11.09 12.48
N THR A 163 9.47 10.34 12.37
CA THR A 163 10.31 10.02 13.52
C THR A 163 11.16 11.20 14.01
N VAL A 164 11.49 12.14 13.12
CA VAL A 164 12.20 13.38 13.48
C VAL A 164 11.26 14.58 13.63
N ASN A 165 9.94 14.35 13.60
CA ASN A 165 8.89 15.37 13.75
C ASN A 165 8.87 16.45 12.66
N GLU A 166 9.39 16.15 11.45
CA GLU A 166 9.22 17.02 10.27
C GLU A 166 7.75 17.04 9.83
N VAL A 167 7.09 15.88 9.87
CA VAL A 167 5.63 15.74 9.83
C VAL A 167 5.13 15.09 11.11
N GLN A 168 3.92 15.43 11.55
CA GLN A 168 3.39 14.97 12.84
C GLN A 168 2.58 13.69 12.72
N ILE A 169 1.96 13.45 11.57
CA ILE A 169 1.03 12.34 11.36
C ILE A 169 1.28 11.65 10.02
N VAL A 170 1.07 10.33 10.00
CA VAL A 170 1.14 9.50 8.78
C VAL A 170 0.04 8.43 8.81
N ASN A 171 -0.44 8.04 7.63
CA ASN A 171 -1.29 6.86 7.45
C ASN A 171 -0.62 5.94 6.45
N LEU A 172 -0.16 4.78 6.93
CA LEU A 172 0.63 3.83 6.15
C LEU A 172 0.20 2.40 6.50
N ALA A 173 0.55 1.44 5.62
CA ALA A 173 0.39 0.02 5.95
C ALA A 173 1.04 -0.30 7.29
N VAL A 174 0.34 -0.98 8.18
CA VAL A 174 0.85 -1.35 9.53
C VAL A 174 2.17 -2.11 9.44
N ALA A 175 2.38 -2.89 8.38
CA ALA A 175 3.63 -3.57 8.07
C ALA A 175 4.87 -2.65 8.12
N ASN A 176 4.71 -1.40 7.68
CA ASN A 176 5.77 -0.40 7.69
C ASN A 176 5.90 0.34 9.04
N LEU A 177 4.85 0.36 9.84
CA LEU A 177 4.78 1.10 11.11
C LEU A 177 5.22 0.25 12.31
N ILE A 178 4.89 -1.04 12.32
CA ILE A 178 5.13 -1.96 13.45
C ILE A 178 6.59 -1.91 13.98
N PRO A 179 7.63 -2.02 13.13
CA PRO A 179 9.00 -2.00 13.63
C PRO A 179 9.36 -0.70 14.36
N HIS A 180 8.88 0.43 13.85
CA HIS A 180 9.14 1.75 14.42
C HIS A 180 8.31 2.01 15.67
N HIS A 181 7.07 1.51 15.71
CA HIS A 181 6.21 1.57 16.89
C HIS A 181 6.80 0.76 18.05
N ARG A 182 7.22 -0.49 17.79
CA ARG A 182 7.88 -1.34 18.80
C ARG A 182 9.19 -0.75 19.31
N ALA A 183 9.90 -0.02 18.45
CA ALA A 183 11.12 0.70 18.82
C ALA A 183 10.87 2.05 19.53
N GLY A 184 9.60 2.43 19.77
CA GLY A 184 9.23 3.70 20.42
C GLY A 184 9.53 4.96 19.59
N LYS A 185 9.74 4.83 18.29
CA LYS A 185 10.07 5.95 17.38
C LYS A 185 8.86 6.70 16.83
N LEU A 186 7.69 6.08 16.87
CA LEU A 186 6.39 6.66 16.55
C LEU A 186 5.31 5.94 17.38
N LYS A 187 4.10 6.51 17.45
CA LYS A 187 2.92 5.87 18.06
C LYS A 187 1.87 5.56 17.00
N ILE A 188 1.37 4.32 16.94
CA ILE A 188 0.17 3.98 16.15
C ILE A 188 -1.03 4.24 17.06
N LEU A 189 -1.94 5.11 16.63
CA LEU A 189 -3.13 5.50 17.43
C LEU A 189 -4.35 4.64 17.10
N ALA A 190 -4.50 4.21 15.85
CA ALA A 190 -5.59 3.35 15.42
C ALA A 190 -5.25 2.65 14.09
N VAL A 191 -5.95 1.55 13.79
CA VAL A 191 -5.84 0.80 12.53
C VAL A 191 -7.17 0.78 11.78
N ASP A 192 -7.11 0.83 10.44
CA ASP A 192 -8.32 0.73 9.61
C ASP A 192 -8.66 -0.75 9.37
N GLY A 193 -9.70 -1.22 10.02
CA GLY A 193 -10.13 -2.60 9.91
C GLY A 193 -11.34 -2.86 10.82
N THR A 194 -12.00 -3.99 10.62
CA THR A 194 -13.13 -4.43 11.45
C THR A 194 -12.69 -5.15 12.73
N ARG A 195 -11.41 -5.50 12.82
CA ARG A 195 -10.78 -6.17 13.97
C ARG A 195 -9.38 -5.61 14.19
N ARG A 196 -8.92 -5.60 15.43
CA ARG A 196 -7.55 -5.22 15.78
C ARG A 196 -6.54 -6.14 15.09
N SER A 197 -5.39 -5.59 14.76
CA SER A 197 -4.27 -6.38 14.25
C SER A 197 -3.73 -7.30 15.35
N ALA A 198 -3.53 -8.58 15.04
CA ALA A 198 -2.89 -9.52 15.98
C ALA A 198 -1.49 -9.06 16.41
N GLN A 199 -0.82 -8.28 15.57
CA GLN A 199 0.50 -7.70 15.86
C GLN A 199 0.43 -6.44 16.73
N LEU A 200 -0.77 -5.87 16.93
CA LEU A 200 -1.04 -4.63 17.64
C LEU A 200 -2.33 -4.78 18.49
N PRO A 201 -2.37 -5.71 19.46
CA PRO A 201 -3.59 -6.03 20.21
C PRO A 201 -4.10 -4.86 21.06
N ASP A 202 -3.22 -3.96 21.46
CA ASP A 202 -3.55 -2.79 22.30
C ASP A 202 -3.97 -1.58 21.44
N VAL A 203 -3.78 -1.60 20.13
CA VAL A 203 -4.16 -0.50 19.22
C VAL A 203 -5.60 -0.71 18.75
N PRO A 204 -6.51 0.25 19.00
CA PRO A 204 -7.90 0.15 18.58
C PRO A 204 -8.06 0.23 17.07
N THR A 205 -9.18 -0.29 16.58
CA THR A 205 -9.63 -0.01 15.20
C THR A 205 -10.23 1.38 15.10
N PHE A 206 -10.37 1.92 13.88
CA PHE A 206 -11.08 3.19 13.67
C PHE A 206 -12.52 3.14 14.20
N PRO A 207 -13.34 2.08 13.98
CA PRO A 207 -14.64 1.95 14.60
C PRO A 207 -14.63 1.99 16.13
N GLU A 208 -13.69 1.30 16.78
CA GLU A 208 -13.53 1.37 18.24
C GLU A 208 -13.15 2.78 18.73
N ALA A 209 -12.44 3.54 17.90
CA ALA A 209 -12.07 4.94 18.17
C ALA A 209 -13.13 5.96 17.71
N GLY A 210 -14.34 5.52 17.34
CA GLY A 210 -15.46 6.38 16.93
C GLY A 210 -15.37 6.93 15.50
N ILE A 211 -14.53 6.33 14.65
CA ILE A 211 -14.42 6.66 13.21
C ILE A 211 -14.89 5.45 12.39
N PRO A 212 -15.80 5.62 11.42
CA PRO A 212 -16.17 4.51 10.54
C PRO A 212 -14.96 3.89 9.85
N ALA A 213 -15.00 2.59 9.57
CA ALA A 213 -14.03 1.96 8.69
C ALA A 213 -14.04 2.68 7.33
N THR A 214 -12.86 3.01 6.81
CA THR A 214 -12.74 3.92 5.67
C THR A 214 -12.83 3.23 4.33
N GLY A 215 -12.60 1.90 4.29
CA GLY A 215 -12.47 1.14 3.05
C GLY A 215 -11.15 1.37 2.30
N PHE A 216 -10.22 2.14 2.86
CA PHE A 216 -8.88 2.34 2.28
C PHE A 216 -7.97 1.11 2.48
N VAL A 217 -8.50 -0.08 2.25
CA VAL A 217 -7.75 -1.34 2.39
C VAL A 217 -6.72 -1.44 1.28
N GLY A 218 -5.46 -1.51 1.67
CA GLY A 218 -4.37 -1.68 0.73
C GLY A 218 -4.21 -3.13 0.29
N TRP A 219 -3.68 -3.32 -0.91
CA TRP A 219 -3.30 -4.63 -1.42
C TRP A 219 -2.09 -4.54 -2.35
N LEU A 220 -1.39 -5.67 -2.50
CA LEU A 220 -0.31 -5.87 -3.45
C LEU A 220 -0.60 -7.10 -4.29
N GLY A 221 -0.18 -7.08 -5.54
CA GLY A 221 -0.31 -8.20 -6.46
C GLY A 221 0.85 -8.28 -7.44
N PHE A 222 0.92 -9.40 -8.16
CA PHE A 222 1.79 -9.54 -9.33
C PHE A 222 0.97 -9.51 -10.60
N ALA A 223 1.52 -8.83 -11.60
CA ALA A 223 1.04 -8.81 -12.97
C ALA A 223 2.23 -8.85 -13.94
N GLY A 224 1.96 -9.12 -15.19
CA GLY A 224 2.90 -8.92 -16.29
C GLY A 224 2.39 -7.86 -17.27
N PRO A 225 3.18 -7.47 -18.28
CA PRO A 225 2.66 -6.71 -19.40
C PRO A 225 1.63 -7.54 -20.16
N THR A 226 0.65 -6.88 -20.77
CA THR A 226 -0.36 -7.57 -21.57
C THR A 226 0.30 -8.40 -22.68
N GLY A 227 -0.27 -9.58 -22.98
CA GLY A 227 0.25 -10.48 -24.02
C GLY A 227 1.31 -11.49 -23.55
N ILE A 228 1.70 -11.51 -22.29
CA ILE A 228 2.51 -12.63 -21.77
C ILE A 228 1.73 -13.94 -21.90
N SER A 229 2.46 -15.05 -22.16
CA SER A 229 1.81 -16.34 -22.37
C SER A 229 1.10 -16.84 -21.11
N LYS A 230 0.00 -17.57 -21.31
CA LYS A 230 -0.74 -18.21 -20.21
C LYS A 230 0.13 -19.19 -19.42
N ASP A 231 1.09 -19.83 -20.06
CA ASP A 231 2.01 -20.76 -19.41
C ASP A 231 2.91 -20.03 -18.40
N VAL A 232 3.38 -18.82 -18.75
CA VAL A 232 4.13 -17.96 -17.82
C VAL A 232 3.25 -17.55 -16.64
N VAL A 233 2.02 -17.08 -16.90
CA VAL A 233 1.07 -16.70 -15.83
C VAL A 233 0.83 -17.88 -14.89
N THR A 234 0.52 -19.04 -15.43
CA THR A 234 0.25 -20.27 -14.65
C THR A 234 1.47 -20.70 -13.84
N ARG A 235 2.66 -20.68 -14.44
CA ARG A 235 3.90 -21.05 -13.77
C ARG A 235 4.25 -20.10 -12.62
N VAL A 236 4.13 -18.78 -12.84
CA VAL A 236 4.39 -17.77 -11.80
C VAL A 236 3.38 -17.91 -10.67
N HIS A 237 2.09 -18.01 -11.01
CA HIS A 237 1.02 -18.21 -10.02
C HIS A 237 1.29 -19.44 -9.15
N ALA A 238 1.56 -20.60 -9.77
CA ALA A 238 1.82 -21.85 -9.04
C ALA A 238 3.05 -21.73 -8.11
N GLY A 239 4.12 -21.10 -8.57
CA GLY A 239 5.32 -20.88 -7.75
C GLY A 239 5.07 -19.98 -6.55
N VAL A 240 4.31 -18.89 -6.73
CA VAL A 240 3.92 -18.01 -5.63
C VAL A 240 2.97 -18.72 -4.66
N ALA A 241 1.98 -19.45 -5.16
CA ALA A 241 1.06 -20.23 -4.33
C ALA A 241 1.80 -21.29 -3.48
N ALA A 242 2.78 -21.99 -4.07
CA ALA A 242 3.63 -22.93 -3.34
C ALA A 242 4.49 -22.22 -2.26
N THR A 243 5.01 -21.03 -2.57
CA THR A 243 5.73 -20.19 -1.59
C THR A 243 4.82 -19.82 -0.43
N PHE A 244 3.58 -19.44 -0.70
CA PHE A 244 2.59 -19.06 0.32
C PHE A 244 2.02 -20.26 1.10
N ALA A 245 2.10 -21.46 0.56
CA ALA A 245 1.78 -22.68 1.30
C ALA A 245 2.79 -22.99 2.42
N ASN A 246 4.02 -22.47 2.32
CA ASN A 246 5.03 -22.60 3.36
C ASN A 246 4.69 -21.73 4.58
N GLU A 247 4.40 -22.37 5.71
CA GLU A 247 3.99 -21.70 6.95
C GLU A 247 5.09 -20.76 7.49
N ALA A 248 6.34 -21.22 7.50
CA ALA A 248 7.45 -20.40 7.97
C ALA A 248 7.66 -19.13 7.10
N PHE A 249 7.43 -19.24 5.80
CA PHE A 249 7.45 -18.09 4.90
C PHE A 249 6.33 -17.11 5.22
N ARG A 250 5.10 -17.60 5.33
CA ARG A 250 3.94 -16.76 5.68
C ARG A 250 4.14 -16.04 7.00
N GLU A 251 4.55 -16.77 8.03
CA GLU A 251 4.80 -16.21 9.35
C GLU A 251 5.83 -15.08 9.27
N LYS A 252 6.99 -15.33 8.66
CA LYS A 252 8.11 -14.40 8.63
C LYS A 252 7.87 -13.16 7.76
N PHE A 253 7.30 -13.33 6.57
CA PHE A 253 7.27 -12.28 5.55
C PHE A 253 5.89 -11.66 5.31
N ILE A 254 4.83 -12.22 5.90
CA ILE A 254 3.47 -11.75 5.72
C ILE A 254 2.82 -11.46 7.08
N LEU A 255 2.57 -12.48 7.90
CA LEU A 255 1.79 -12.34 9.13
C LEU A 255 2.49 -11.48 10.18
N ASN A 256 3.78 -11.68 10.41
CA ASN A 256 4.56 -10.87 11.36
C ASN A 256 4.68 -9.39 10.97
N LEU A 257 4.43 -9.08 9.69
CA LEU A 257 4.36 -7.71 9.21
C LEU A 257 2.93 -7.13 9.23
N GLY A 258 1.93 -7.88 9.73
CA GLY A 258 0.54 -7.43 9.78
C GLY A 258 -0.15 -7.40 8.42
N MET A 259 0.35 -8.18 7.46
CA MET A 259 -0.32 -8.43 6.19
C MET A 259 -1.13 -9.72 6.25
N THR A 260 -2.12 -9.84 5.39
CA THR A 260 -2.95 -11.04 5.25
C THR A 260 -2.72 -11.63 3.86
N PRO A 261 -2.25 -12.88 3.75
CA PRO A 261 -2.11 -13.54 2.45
C PRO A 261 -3.48 -13.76 1.82
N THR A 262 -3.51 -13.75 0.49
CA THR A 262 -4.74 -14.02 -0.27
C THR A 262 -4.58 -15.28 -1.11
N GLU A 263 -5.65 -16.06 -1.20
CA GLU A 263 -5.75 -17.22 -2.07
C GLU A 263 -6.69 -16.83 -3.23
N ASN A 264 -6.15 -16.77 -4.43
CA ASN A 264 -6.91 -16.42 -5.63
C ASN A 264 -6.15 -16.84 -6.89
N ASN A 265 -6.88 -17.13 -7.94
CA ASN A 265 -6.34 -17.40 -9.27
C ASN A 265 -6.31 -16.11 -10.14
N PRO A 266 -5.69 -16.13 -11.34
CA PRO A 266 -5.60 -14.95 -12.21
C PRO A 266 -6.97 -14.35 -12.58
N GLU A 267 -7.97 -15.19 -12.84
CA GLU A 267 -9.32 -14.76 -13.20
C GLU A 267 -10.04 -14.09 -12.02
N GLU A 268 -9.83 -14.59 -10.80
CA GLU A 268 -10.36 -13.99 -9.58
C GLU A 268 -9.68 -12.65 -9.30
N PHE A 269 -8.38 -12.56 -9.53
CA PHE A 269 -7.67 -11.30 -9.39
C PHE A 269 -8.13 -10.29 -10.44
N ALA A 270 -8.36 -10.69 -11.68
CA ALA A 270 -8.91 -9.82 -12.72
C ALA A 270 -10.30 -9.28 -12.35
N ARG A 271 -11.19 -10.13 -11.81
CA ARG A 271 -12.51 -9.70 -11.30
C ARG A 271 -12.37 -8.72 -10.14
N PHE A 272 -11.47 -9.01 -9.20
CA PHE A 272 -11.19 -8.11 -8.08
C PHE A 272 -10.72 -6.74 -8.57
N LEU A 273 -9.78 -6.67 -9.51
CA LEU A 273 -9.28 -5.40 -10.06
C LEU A 273 -10.39 -4.55 -10.68
N LYS A 274 -11.38 -5.17 -11.32
CA LYS A 274 -12.55 -4.45 -11.85
C LYS A 274 -13.37 -3.82 -10.72
N GLN A 275 -13.70 -4.61 -9.70
CA GLN A 275 -14.48 -4.15 -8.54
C GLN A 275 -13.73 -3.08 -7.73
N ASP A 276 -12.43 -3.26 -7.55
CA ASP A 276 -11.58 -2.34 -6.81
C ASP A 276 -11.47 -0.96 -7.50
N ARG A 277 -11.44 -0.93 -8.85
CA ARG A 277 -11.53 0.33 -9.61
C ARG A 277 -12.87 1.04 -9.42
N GLU A 278 -13.98 0.29 -9.38
CA GLU A 278 -15.29 0.86 -9.10
C GLU A 278 -15.35 1.47 -7.69
N GLN A 279 -14.76 0.80 -6.69
CA GLN A 279 -14.65 1.32 -5.33
C GLN A 279 -13.73 2.55 -5.25
N ALA A 280 -12.65 2.58 -6.00
CA ALA A 280 -11.72 3.72 -6.02
C ALA A 280 -12.40 5.03 -6.47
N VAL A 281 -13.41 4.97 -7.34
CA VAL A 281 -14.21 6.15 -7.72
C VAL A 281 -14.87 6.79 -6.49
N GLU A 282 -15.43 5.97 -5.62
CA GLU A 282 -16.06 6.46 -4.38
C GLU A 282 -15.04 7.00 -3.38
N LEU A 283 -13.89 6.32 -3.21
CA LEU A 283 -12.81 6.79 -2.34
C LEU A 283 -12.28 8.16 -2.79
N VAL A 284 -12.03 8.32 -4.09
CA VAL A 284 -11.59 9.60 -4.67
C VAL A 284 -12.66 10.68 -4.46
N ARG A 285 -13.94 10.37 -4.70
CA ARG A 285 -15.05 11.31 -4.47
C ARG A 285 -15.11 11.77 -3.02
N GLN A 286 -15.01 10.84 -2.07
CA GLN A 286 -15.05 11.14 -0.63
C GLN A 286 -13.86 11.98 -0.18
N SER A 287 -12.67 11.72 -0.68
CA SER A 287 -11.47 12.52 -0.40
C SER A 287 -11.58 13.93 -0.96
N GLY A 288 -12.28 14.10 -2.09
CA GLY A 288 -12.39 15.33 -2.84
C GLY A 288 -11.09 15.78 -3.51
N VAL A 289 -10.10 14.92 -3.57
CA VAL A 289 -8.84 15.17 -4.29
C VAL A 289 -9.14 15.24 -5.79
N ARG A 290 -8.54 16.22 -6.45
CA ARG A 290 -8.54 16.38 -7.91
C ARG A 290 -7.13 16.72 -8.32
N LEU A 291 -6.60 16.03 -9.32
CA LEU A 291 -5.24 16.28 -9.81
C LEU A 291 -5.25 16.95 -11.21
N ASP A 292 -6.29 16.67 -12.02
CA ASP A 292 -6.44 17.22 -13.39
C ASP A 292 -7.87 17.72 -13.65
#